data_79f66446c8ead2356ebc55c6b74a7a97
#
_entry.id   79f66446c8ead2356ebc55c6b74a7a97
#
_cell.length_a   1.000
_cell.length_b   1.000
_cell.length_c   1.000
_cell.angle_alpha   90.00
_cell.angle_beta   90.00
_cell.angle_gamma   90.00
#
_symmetry.space_group_name_H-M   'P 1'
#
loop_
_entity.id
_entity.type
_entity.pdbx_description
1 polymer ?
#
loop_
_entity_poly.entity_id
_entity_poly.type
_entity_poly.pdbx_seq_one_letter_code
_entity_poly.pdbx_strand_id
1 'polypeptide(L)'
;MRRALASSLSYYLHYMFENVRLITTPSTSEVFEQLVRISPQDAVIGISFPRYSTATGKALQYCREAGAQVIALTDSETAPIARSAHYLLTAKSDMVSLVDSLVAPMSVVNALIVALTSRRKHETAQTLERLEQVWDQYHVYEKVHI
;
A
#
# COMPACT_ATOMS: atom_id res chain seq x y z
N MET A 1 0.76 8.26 10.46
CA MET A 1 1.00 8.50 9.03
C MET A 1 1.10 7.24 8.19
N ARG A 2 2.09 6.37 8.39
CA ARG A 2 2.32 5.13 7.60
C ARG A 2 1.09 4.23 7.48
N ARG A 3 0.39 4.00 8.60
CA ARG A 3 -0.82 3.16 8.63
C ARG A 3 -1.95 3.71 7.77
N ALA A 4 -2.14 5.03 7.78
CA ALA A 4 -3.17 5.66 6.97
C ALA A 4 -2.91 5.47 5.47
N LEU A 5 -1.67 5.66 5.03
CA LEU A 5 -1.26 5.43 3.65
C LEU A 5 -1.42 3.97 3.22
N ALA A 6 -0.96 3.04 4.05
CA ALA A 6 -1.06 1.61 3.79
C ALA A 6 -2.50 1.13 3.75
N SER A 7 -3.35 1.61 4.66
CA SER A 7 -4.77 1.27 4.69
C SER A 7 -5.51 1.79 3.46
N SER A 8 -5.26 3.03 3.06
CA SER A 8 -5.85 3.61 1.85
C SER A 8 -5.43 2.84 0.60
N LEU A 9 -4.14 2.56 0.46
CA LEU A 9 -3.63 1.79 -0.69
C LEU A 9 -4.21 0.38 -0.72
N SER A 10 -4.19 -0.33 0.38
CA SER A 10 -4.74 -1.69 0.51
C SER A 10 -6.23 -1.74 0.16
N TYR A 11 -7.01 -0.76 0.62
CA TYR A 11 -8.43 -0.66 0.31
C TYR A 11 -8.69 -0.66 -1.20
N TYR A 12 -7.98 0.17 -1.95
CA TYR A 12 -8.16 0.26 -3.40
C TYR A 12 -7.52 -0.91 -4.17
N LEU A 13 -6.42 -1.47 -3.68
CA LEU A 13 -5.82 -2.66 -4.30
C LEU A 13 -6.76 -3.87 -4.28
N HIS A 14 -7.64 -3.99 -3.30
CA HIS A 14 -8.65 -5.06 -3.24
C HIS A 14 -9.65 -5.03 -4.41
N TYR A 15 -9.85 -3.89 -5.05
CA TYR A 15 -10.68 -3.81 -6.26
C TYR A 15 -10.02 -4.42 -7.49
N MET A 16 -8.70 -4.56 -7.47
CA MET A 16 -7.89 -4.96 -8.63
C MET A 16 -7.23 -6.33 -8.47
N PHE A 17 -6.96 -6.74 -7.23
CA PHE A 17 -6.21 -7.95 -6.90
C PHE A 17 -6.94 -8.78 -5.86
N GLU A 18 -6.91 -10.09 -6.03
CA GLU A 18 -7.60 -11.02 -5.12
C GLU A 18 -6.86 -11.21 -3.78
N ASN A 19 -5.53 -11.23 -3.84
CA ASN A 19 -4.68 -11.56 -2.69
C ASN A 19 -3.93 -10.34 -2.19
N VAL A 20 -4.64 -9.42 -1.55
CA VAL A 20 -4.05 -8.24 -0.92
C VAL A 20 -4.02 -8.45 0.59
N ARG A 21 -2.84 -8.29 1.19
CA ARG A 21 -2.66 -8.39 2.63
C ARG A 21 -2.09 -7.09 3.18
N LEU A 22 -2.79 -6.51 4.13
CA LEU A 22 -2.36 -5.33 4.88
C LEU A 22 -1.71 -5.77 6.19
N ILE A 23 -0.45 -5.39 6.40
CA ILE A 23 0.30 -5.69 7.61
C ILE A 23 0.49 -4.39 8.40
N THR A 24 -0.20 -4.25 9.51
CA THR A 24 -0.19 -3.05 10.37
C THR A 24 0.07 -3.35 11.84
N THR A 25 0.43 -4.58 12.18
CA THR A 25 0.74 -4.96 13.57
C THR A 25 1.94 -4.17 14.11
N PRO A 26 1.92 -3.76 15.37
CA PRO A 26 3.08 -3.15 16.03
C PRO A 26 4.16 -4.19 16.42
N SER A 27 3.82 -5.47 16.43
CA SER A 27 4.72 -6.56 16.81
C SER A 27 5.62 -6.94 15.64
N THR A 28 6.93 -6.85 15.83
CA THR A 28 7.91 -7.26 14.81
C THR A 28 7.83 -8.75 14.51
N SER A 29 7.60 -9.60 15.52
CA SER A 29 7.44 -11.05 15.31
C SER A 29 6.25 -11.37 14.44
N GLU A 30 5.10 -10.74 14.69
CA GLU A 30 3.90 -10.93 13.89
C GLU A 30 4.08 -10.47 12.44
N VAL A 31 4.88 -9.42 12.19
CA VAL A 31 5.21 -9.02 10.81
C VAL A 31 5.88 -10.17 10.07
N PHE A 32 6.88 -10.80 10.68
CA PHE A 32 7.58 -11.94 10.06
C PHE A 32 6.69 -13.19 9.96
N GLU A 33 5.83 -13.46 10.95
CA GLU A 33 4.85 -14.54 10.87
C GLU A 33 3.92 -14.38 9.66
N GLN A 34 3.48 -13.15 9.39
CA GLN A 34 2.65 -12.85 8.21
C GLN A 34 3.41 -12.91 6.89
N LEU A 35 4.72 -12.71 6.90
CA LEU A 35 5.58 -12.72 5.71
C LEU A 35 6.28 -14.07 5.46
N VAL A 36 6.15 -15.04 6.35
CA VAL A 36 6.92 -16.30 6.29
C VAL A 36 6.75 -17.08 4.98
N ARG A 37 5.62 -16.91 4.31
CA ARG A 37 5.31 -17.58 3.03
C ARG A 37 5.52 -16.72 1.81
N ILE A 38 6.14 -15.55 1.96
CA ILE A 38 6.40 -14.68 0.81
C ILE A 38 7.35 -15.37 -0.18
N SER A 39 7.11 -15.16 -1.46
CA SER A 39 7.79 -15.88 -2.53
C SER A 39 8.08 -14.94 -3.71
N PRO A 40 8.86 -15.41 -4.72
CA PRO A 40 9.07 -14.66 -5.95
C PRO A 40 7.80 -14.32 -6.75
N GLN A 41 6.68 -14.94 -6.44
CA GLN A 41 5.36 -14.65 -7.05
C GLN A 41 4.72 -13.40 -6.45
N ASP A 42 5.26 -12.89 -5.35
CA ASP A 42 4.66 -11.81 -4.59
C ASP A 42 5.36 -10.46 -4.84
N ALA A 43 4.62 -9.39 -4.62
CA ALA A 43 5.14 -8.04 -4.51
C ALA A 43 4.80 -7.47 -3.14
N VAL A 44 5.71 -6.71 -2.56
CA VAL A 44 5.52 -6.05 -1.28
C VAL A 44 5.73 -4.54 -1.44
N ILE A 45 4.85 -3.76 -0.84
CA ILE A 45 4.96 -2.31 -0.78
C ILE A 45 5.24 -1.92 0.67
N GLY A 46 6.43 -1.40 0.92
CA GLY A 46 6.82 -0.89 2.22
C GLY A 46 6.72 0.63 2.26
N ILE A 47 6.13 1.15 3.33
CA ILE A 47 5.93 2.58 3.54
C ILE A 47 6.64 3.01 4.82
N SER A 48 7.61 3.90 4.71
CA SER A 48 8.35 4.43 5.86
C SER A 48 8.83 5.86 5.57
N PHE A 49 8.59 6.73 6.53
CA PHE A 49 8.97 8.15 6.48
C PHE A 49 9.82 8.50 7.71
N PRO A 50 10.41 9.71 7.81
CA PRO A 50 11.26 10.09 8.91
C PRO A 50 10.76 9.66 10.28
N ARG A 51 11.67 9.30 11.17
CA ARG A 51 11.56 8.37 12.29
C ARG A 51 11.27 6.96 11.77
N TYR A 52 12.05 6.56 10.78
CA TYR A 52 11.92 5.31 10.04
C TYR A 52 11.78 4.08 10.94
N SER A 53 10.90 3.16 10.54
CA SER A 53 10.70 1.92 11.25
C SER A 53 11.79 0.89 10.93
N THR A 54 12.53 0.48 11.92
CA THR A 54 13.51 -0.61 11.79
C THR A 54 12.82 -1.94 11.40
N ALA A 55 11.64 -2.19 11.95
CA ALA A 55 10.86 -3.38 11.62
C ALA A 55 10.47 -3.43 10.13
N THR A 56 10.03 -2.30 9.58
CA THR A 56 9.72 -2.20 8.15
C THR A 56 10.96 -2.46 7.29
N GLY A 57 12.10 -1.87 7.64
CA GLY A 57 13.35 -2.08 6.92
C GLY A 57 13.79 -3.56 6.90
N LYS A 58 13.75 -4.23 8.05
CA LYS A 58 14.08 -5.66 8.16
C LYS A 58 13.09 -6.53 7.38
N ALA A 59 11.81 -6.21 7.44
CA ALA A 59 10.77 -6.93 6.70
C ALA A 59 10.98 -6.84 5.19
N LEU A 60 11.29 -5.66 4.66
CA LEU A 60 11.56 -5.50 3.23
C LEU A 60 12.85 -6.21 2.80
N GLN A 61 13.88 -6.19 3.63
CA GLN A 61 15.10 -6.96 3.37
C GLN A 61 14.78 -8.46 3.26
N TYR A 62 14.04 -8.99 4.20
CA TYR A 62 13.60 -10.40 4.19
C TYR A 62 12.80 -10.73 2.93
N CYS A 63 11.84 -9.88 2.54
CA CYS A 63 11.06 -10.09 1.32
C CYS A 63 11.95 -10.10 0.07
N ARG A 64 12.93 -9.20 0.00
CA ARG A 64 13.89 -9.16 -1.11
C ARG A 64 14.73 -10.44 -1.18
N GLU A 65 15.23 -10.90 -0.05
CA GLU A 65 16.02 -12.15 0.04
C GLU A 65 15.19 -13.38 -0.34
N ALA A 66 13.89 -13.37 -0.05
CA ALA A 66 12.94 -14.38 -0.48
C ALA A 66 12.57 -14.32 -1.98
N GLY A 67 13.07 -13.33 -2.70
CA GLY A 67 12.86 -13.18 -4.14
C GLY A 67 11.63 -12.37 -4.55
N ALA A 68 10.88 -11.84 -3.60
CA ALA A 68 9.73 -10.99 -3.90
C ALA A 68 10.14 -9.64 -4.50
N GLN A 69 9.27 -9.04 -5.30
CA GLN A 69 9.45 -7.68 -5.77
C GLN A 69 9.18 -6.69 -4.64
N VAL A 70 10.12 -5.80 -4.38
CA VAL A 70 10.04 -4.82 -3.29
C VAL A 70 9.88 -3.42 -3.86
N ILE A 71 8.80 -2.77 -3.47
CA ILE A 71 8.48 -1.38 -3.78
C ILE A 71 8.53 -0.60 -2.47
N ALA A 72 9.28 0.49 -2.43
CA ALA A 72 9.35 1.36 -1.26
C ALA A 72 8.73 2.71 -1.56
N LEU A 73 7.91 3.20 -0.63
CA LEU A 73 7.41 4.57 -0.60
C LEU A 73 8.01 5.27 0.63
N THR A 74 8.79 6.30 0.39
CA THR A 74 9.51 7.04 1.42
C THR A 74 9.75 8.50 0.99
N ASP A 75 10.53 9.25 1.76
CA ASP A 75 10.79 10.66 1.50
C ASP A 75 12.03 10.93 0.62
N SER A 76 12.98 10.01 0.59
CA SER A 76 14.23 10.21 -0.15
C SER A 76 14.90 8.90 -0.58
N GLU A 77 15.80 9.01 -1.55
CA GLU A 77 16.63 7.90 -2.03
C GLU A 77 17.62 7.38 -0.98
N THR A 78 17.93 8.18 0.02
CA THR A 78 18.83 7.82 1.11
C THR A 78 18.12 7.22 2.32
N ALA A 79 16.80 7.12 2.29
CA ALA A 79 16.02 6.50 3.36
C ALA A 79 16.40 5.03 3.56
N PRO A 80 16.37 4.51 4.80
CA PRO A 80 16.82 3.14 5.08
C PRO A 80 16.13 2.06 4.23
N ILE A 81 14.83 2.21 3.95
CA ILE A 81 14.08 1.22 3.18
C ILE A 81 14.42 1.22 1.68
N ALA A 82 15.00 2.30 1.18
CA ALA A 82 15.39 2.40 -0.23
C ALA A 82 16.42 1.34 -0.63
N ARG A 83 17.27 0.89 0.31
CA ARG A 83 18.30 -0.12 0.06
C ARG A 83 17.75 -1.47 -0.36
N SER A 84 16.57 -1.84 0.12
CA SER A 84 15.92 -3.12 -0.20
C SER A 84 14.95 -3.02 -1.36
N ALA A 85 14.70 -1.83 -1.90
CA ALA A 85 13.72 -1.62 -2.95
C ALA A 85 14.26 -1.97 -4.33
N HIS A 86 13.43 -2.64 -5.14
CA HIS A 86 13.61 -2.73 -6.58
C HIS A 86 13.04 -1.48 -7.27
N TYR A 87 11.96 -0.94 -6.72
CA TYR A 87 11.31 0.28 -7.19
C TYR A 87 11.12 1.24 -6.03
N LEU A 88 11.48 2.48 -6.23
CA LEU A 88 11.42 3.53 -5.23
C LEU A 88 10.46 4.63 -5.67
N LEU A 89 9.49 4.90 -4.83
CA LEU A 89 8.60 6.06 -4.95
C LEU A 89 8.93 7.04 -3.83
N THR A 90 9.19 8.27 -4.18
CA THR A 90 9.54 9.30 -3.20
C THR A 90 8.48 10.39 -3.13
N ALA A 91 8.18 10.80 -1.90
CA ALA A 91 7.30 11.92 -1.63
C ALA A 91 7.80 12.67 -0.39
N LYS A 92 7.95 13.97 -0.47
CA LYS A 92 8.36 14.76 0.68
C LYS A 92 7.29 14.78 1.76
N SER A 93 7.72 14.62 3.00
CA SER A 93 6.84 14.69 4.17
C SER A 93 7.47 15.63 5.19
N ASP A 94 7.71 16.87 4.76
CA ASP A 94 8.32 17.88 5.60
C ASP A 94 7.36 18.27 6.72
N MET A 95 7.84 18.18 7.95
CA MET A 95 7.10 18.62 9.12
C MET A 95 7.25 20.14 9.28
N VAL A 96 6.17 20.86 9.02
CA VAL A 96 6.15 22.33 9.17
C VAL A 96 5.83 22.75 10.62
N SER A 97 5.22 21.85 11.38
CA SER A 97 4.91 22.07 12.80
C SER A 97 4.84 20.72 13.52
N LEU A 98 3.82 20.48 14.32
CA LEU A 98 3.57 19.18 14.97
C LEU A 98 3.13 18.07 14.00
N VAL A 99 2.66 18.43 12.83
CA VAL A 99 1.98 17.52 11.90
C VAL A 99 2.90 17.17 10.71
N ASP A 100 3.13 15.88 10.54
CA ASP A 100 3.72 15.35 9.30
C ASP A 100 2.69 15.49 8.15
N SER A 101 3.07 16.12 7.06
CA SER A 101 2.16 16.29 5.93
C SER A 101 1.92 14.97 5.19
N LEU A 102 0.66 14.58 5.06
CA LEU A 102 0.21 13.44 4.25
C LEU A 102 -0.04 13.80 2.78
N VAL A 103 -0.02 15.06 2.42
CA VAL A 103 -0.48 15.53 1.10
C VAL A 103 0.33 14.92 -0.04
N ALA A 104 1.65 15.08 -0.04
CA ALA A 104 2.49 14.54 -1.09
C ALA A 104 2.54 13.00 -1.09
N PRO A 105 2.73 12.31 0.05
CA PRO A 105 2.63 10.86 0.09
C PRO A 105 1.29 10.30 -0.38
N MET A 106 0.17 10.92 -0.01
CA MET A 106 -1.15 10.48 -0.45
C MET A 106 -1.35 10.73 -1.95
N SER A 107 -0.80 11.81 -2.49
CA SER A 107 -0.82 12.07 -3.94
C SER A 107 -0.09 10.98 -4.72
N VAL A 108 1.04 10.49 -4.22
CA VAL A 108 1.77 9.36 -4.83
C VAL A 108 0.96 8.08 -4.74
N VAL A 109 0.31 7.80 -3.61
CA VAL A 109 -0.59 6.64 -3.47
C VAL A 109 -1.75 6.73 -4.47
N ASN A 110 -2.38 7.88 -4.61
CA ASN A 110 -3.45 8.10 -5.58
C ASN A 110 -2.96 7.89 -7.02
N ALA A 111 -1.80 8.43 -7.37
CA ALA A 111 -1.22 8.25 -8.70
C ALA A 111 -0.91 6.78 -9.00
N LEU A 112 -0.41 6.03 -8.02
CA LEU A 112 -0.17 4.60 -8.15
C LEU A 112 -1.47 3.83 -8.39
N ILE A 113 -2.52 4.12 -7.63
CA ILE A 113 -3.84 3.51 -7.80
C ILE A 113 -4.38 3.80 -9.21
N VAL A 114 -4.32 5.05 -9.67
CA VAL A 114 -4.77 5.43 -11.02
C VAL A 114 -3.98 4.70 -12.11
N ALA A 115 -2.67 4.62 -11.97
CA ALA A 115 -1.81 3.92 -12.93
C ALA A 115 -2.14 2.41 -13.00
N LEU A 116 -2.34 1.76 -11.86
CA LEU A 116 -2.73 0.35 -11.78
C LEU A 116 -4.13 0.12 -12.36
N THR A 117 -5.10 0.95 -12.02
CA THR A 117 -6.46 0.87 -12.56
C THR A 117 -6.46 1.02 -14.08
N SER A 118 -5.64 1.91 -14.62
CA SER A 118 -5.51 2.10 -16.07
C SER A 118 -4.98 0.87 -16.79
N ARG A 119 -4.15 0.07 -16.13
CA ARG A 119 -3.60 -1.19 -16.68
C ARG A 119 -4.51 -2.40 -16.49
N ARG A 120 -5.41 -2.34 -15.52
CA ARG A 120 -6.33 -3.43 -15.16
C ARG A 120 -7.80 -3.00 -15.27
N LYS A 121 -8.11 -2.25 -16.30
CA LYS A 121 -9.46 -1.67 -16.51
C LYS A 121 -10.57 -2.73 -16.53
N HIS A 122 -10.32 -3.84 -17.21
CA HIS A 122 -11.33 -4.89 -17.37
C HIS A 122 -11.65 -5.58 -16.04
N GLU A 123 -10.63 -6.02 -15.32
CA GLU A 123 -10.79 -6.70 -14.03
C GLU A 123 -11.39 -5.77 -12.98
N THR A 124 -10.97 -4.51 -12.98
CA THR A 124 -11.50 -3.49 -12.05
C THR A 124 -12.97 -3.21 -12.36
N ALA A 125 -13.32 -3.05 -13.63
CA ALA A 125 -14.70 -2.83 -14.05
C ALA A 125 -15.63 -3.99 -13.66
N GLN A 126 -15.20 -5.24 -13.87
CA GLN A 126 -15.96 -6.41 -13.45
C GLN A 126 -16.20 -6.47 -11.94
N THR A 127 -15.17 -6.18 -11.15
CA THR A 127 -15.27 -6.16 -9.69
C THR A 127 -16.24 -5.07 -9.22
N LEU A 128 -16.14 -3.87 -9.77
CA LEU A 128 -17.03 -2.75 -9.45
C LEU A 128 -18.48 -3.05 -9.83
N GLU A 129 -18.72 -3.59 -11.02
CA GLU A 129 -20.07 -3.97 -11.46
C GLU A 129 -20.70 -4.99 -10.51
N ARG A 130 -19.93 -5.99 -10.09
CA ARG A 130 -20.39 -7.00 -9.13
C ARG A 130 -20.68 -6.38 -7.76
N LEU A 131 -19.85 -5.46 -7.30
CA LEU A 131 -20.05 -4.74 -6.04
C LEU A 131 -21.30 -3.86 -6.09
N GLU A 132 -21.52 -3.13 -7.18
CA GLU A 132 -22.72 -2.31 -7.39
C GLU A 132 -24.00 -3.16 -7.27
N GLN A 133 -24.03 -4.35 -7.85
CA GLN A 133 -25.14 -5.28 -7.73
C GLN A 133 -25.37 -5.70 -6.27
N VAL A 134 -24.31 -6.05 -5.54
CA VAL A 134 -24.39 -6.42 -4.12
C VAL A 134 -24.86 -5.25 -3.27
N TRP A 135 -24.30 -4.08 -3.49
CA TRP A 135 -24.69 -2.87 -2.74
C TRP A 135 -26.16 -2.48 -2.98
N ASP A 136 -26.66 -2.63 -4.20
CA ASP A 136 -28.06 -2.39 -4.51
C ASP A 136 -28.97 -3.43 -3.85
N GLN A 137 -28.60 -4.72 -3.93
CA GLN A 137 -29.37 -5.82 -3.34
C GLN A 137 -29.51 -5.67 -1.82
N TYR A 138 -28.45 -5.24 -1.13
CA TYR A 138 -28.42 -5.11 0.33
C TYR A 138 -28.67 -3.70 0.83
N HIS A 139 -29.02 -2.76 -0.04
CA HIS A 139 -29.29 -1.36 0.30
C HIS A 139 -28.18 -0.72 1.12
N VAL A 140 -26.93 -0.94 0.71
CA VAL A 140 -25.73 -0.47 1.41
C VAL A 140 -25.63 1.06 1.37
N TYR A 141 -26.04 1.69 0.28
CA TYR A 141 -26.01 3.13 0.08
C TYR A 141 -27.43 3.70 -0.13
N GLU A 142 -27.65 4.91 0.37
CA GLU A 142 -28.90 5.62 0.10
C GLU A 142 -28.99 6.03 -1.37
N LYS A 143 -30.15 5.81 -1.97
CA LYS A 143 -30.43 6.34 -3.33
C LYS A 143 -30.81 7.80 -3.21
N VAL A 144 -29.88 8.68 -3.59
CA VAL A 144 -30.18 10.10 -3.73
C VAL A 144 -30.94 10.30 -5.04
N HIS A 145 -32.22 10.59 -4.96
CA HIS A 145 -32.99 11.05 -6.12
C HIS A 145 -32.61 12.51 -6.37
N ILE A 146 -31.80 12.73 -7.40
CA ILE A 146 -31.49 14.07 -7.93
C ILE A 146 -32.57 14.44 -8.93
#